data_67b1fcba60d07b61df92b08b09e05b7f
#
_entry.id   67b1fcba60d07b61df92b08b09e05b7f
#
_cell.length_a   1.000
_cell.length_b   1.000
_cell.length_c   1.000
_cell.angle_alpha   90.00
_cell.angle_beta   90.00
_cell.angle_gamma   90.00
#
_symmetry.space_group_name_H-M   'P 1'
#
loop_
_entity.id
_entity.type
_entity.pdbx_description
1 polymer ?
#
loop_
_entity_poly.entity_id
_entity_poly.type
_entity_poly.pdbx_seq_one_letter_code
_entity_poly.pdbx_strand_id
1 'polypeptide(L)'
;MFPSKSGPISGYVKTEISIESVVPEDALNMKIGIPKEIFEDERRVAATPPSVHKLVGLGYDVIVEGSAGEAANYSDAAYEKVGAAIAADTSSLWKEADFILKVRAPMENPALGKHEADLMKEGAFLVSYIWPAQNPELLEKLAARKITSFAIDSLPRISRAQKMDALSAMANIA
;
A
#
# COMPACT_ATOMS: atom_id res chain seq x y z
N MET A 1 0.20 29.85 55.21
CA MET A 1 -1.21 29.57 54.86
C MET A 1 -1.43 30.05 53.45
N PHE A 2 -1.28 29.14 52.44
CA PHE A 2 -1.46 29.46 51.03
C PHE A 2 -2.78 28.82 50.59
N PRO A 3 -3.67 29.52 49.88
CA PRO A 3 -4.89 28.94 49.41
C PRO A 3 -4.63 28.17 48.09
N SER A 4 -4.93 26.87 48.05
CA SER A 4 -5.04 26.08 46.87
C SER A 4 -6.28 26.49 46.09
N LYS A 5 -6.13 26.91 44.82
CA LYS A 5 -7.21 27.00 43.84
C LYS A 5 -6.93 26.04 42.73
N SER A 6 -7.44 24.82 42.82
CA SER A 6 -7.60 23.90 41.69
C SER A 6 -8.97 24.17 41.06
N GLY A 7 -9.00 24.94 39.99
CA GLY A 7 -10.15 25.03 39.09
C GLY A 7 -9.98 24.02 37.95
N PRO A 8 -11.07 23.41 37.46
CA PRO A 8 -10.98 22.46 36.35
C PRO A 8 -10.62 23.18 35.06
N ILE A 9 -9.59 22.68 34.36
CA ILE A 9 -9.28 23.11 33.01
C ILE A 9 -10.36 22.51 32.09
N SER A 10 -11.46 23.24 31.96
CA SER A 10 -12.48 22.98 30.95
C SER A 10 -12.05 23.61 29.64
N GLY A 11 -11.92 22.84 28.58
CA GLY A 11 -11.71 23.39 27.25
C GLY A 11 -10.99 22.51 26.24
N TYR A 12 -10.91 21.18 26.45
CA TYR A 12 -10.59 20.31 25.31
C TYR A 12 -11.87 20.02 24.53
N VAL A 13 -12.15 20.83 23.52
CA VAL A 13 -13.12 20.49 22.48
C VAL A 13 -12.51 19.33 21.69
N LYS A 14 -13.01 18.14 21.92
CA LYS A 14 -12.72 16.98 21.07
C LYS A 14 -13.41 17.22 19.73
N THR A 15 -12.75 17.92 18.83
CA THR A 15 -13.20 18.00 17.43
C THR A 15 -12.96 16.60 16.85
N GLU A 16 -13.99 15.80 16.76
CA GLU A 16 -14.00 14.62 15.92
C GLU A 16 -13.92 15.11 14.47
N ILE A 17 -12.71 15.13 13.92
CA ILE A 17 -12.52 15.38 12.51
C ILE A 17 -12.98 14.10 11.82
N SER A 18 -14.17 14.15 11.18
CA SER A 18 -14.60 13.03 10.34
C SER A 18 -13.62 12.91 9.18
N ILE A 19 -13.21 11.69 8.87
CA ILE A 19 -12.25 11.40 7.78
C ILE A 19 -12.79 11.93 6.44
N GLU A 20 -14.10 11.97 6.26
CA GLU A 20 -14.79 12.53 5.08
C GLU A 20 -14.46 13.99 4.79
N SER A 21 -14.08 14.79 5.82
CA SER A 21 -13.73 16.21 5.63
C SER A 21 -12.27 16.45 5.24
N VAL A 22 -11.42 15.41 5.22
CA VAL A 22 -9.97 15.52 5.00
C VAL A 22 -9.53 14.84 3.70
N VAL A 23 -10.32 13.90 3.17
CA VAL A 23 -10.01 13.16 1.94
C VAL A 23 -10.78 13.80 0.78
N PRO A 24 -10.12 14.29 -0.28
CA PRO A 24 -10.80 14.80 -1.47
C PRO A 24 -11.71 13.71 -2.08
N GLU A 25 -12.87 14.09 -2.62
CA GLU A 25 -13.84 13.14 -3.20
C GLU A 25 -13.24 12.28 -4.32
N ASP A 26 -12.31 12.82 -5.08
CA ASP A 26 -11.56 12.12 -6.14
C ASP A 26 -10.58 11.07 -5.59
N ALA A 27 -10.09 11.23 -4.37
CA ALA A 27 -9.26 10.23 -3.70
C ALA A 27 -10.08 9.03 -3.17
N LEU A 28 -11.38 9.19 -2.92
CA LEU A 28 -12.28 8.10 -2.49
C LEU A 28 -12.62 7.11 -3.61
N ASN A 29 -12.37 7.45 -4.87
CA ASN A 29 -12.62 6.59 -6.02
C ASN A 29 -11.35 5.89 -6.55
N MET A 30 -10.23 5.99 -5.83
CA MET A 30 -8.97 5.36 -6.26
C MET A 30 -9.03 3.84 -6.05
N LYS A 31 -8.67 3.10 -7.10
CA LYS A 31 -8.54 1.64 -7.06
C LYS A 31 -7.14 1.25 -6.60
N ILE A 32 -7.06 0.47 -5.53
CA ILE A 32 -5.82 -0.10 -5.02
C ILE A 32 -5.66 -1.51 -5.56
N GLY A 33 -4.58 -1.74 -6.32
CA GLY A 33 -4.23 -3.05 -6.86
C GLY A 33 -3.16 -3.73 -6.00
N ILE A 34 -3.38 -5.01 -5.69
CA ILE A 34 -2.43 -5.86 -4.96
C ILE A 34 -2.07 -7.03 -5.88
N PRO A 35 -1.02 -6.89 -6.72
CA PRO A 35 -0.59 -7.97 -7.59
C PRO A 35 0.08 -9.10 -6.80
N LYS A 36 0.13 -10.27 -7.42
CA LYS A 36 0.92 -11.40 -6.94
C LYS A 36 2.41 -11.08 -7.08
N GLU A 37 3.19 -11.41 -6.05
CA GLU A 37 4.63 -11.30 -6.12
C GLU A 37 5.19 -12.40 -7.05
N ILE A 38 6.07 -11.99 -7.96
CA ILE A 38 6.68 -12.87 -8.96
C ILE A 38 8.18 -13.09 -8.73
N PHE A 39 8.76 -12.41 -7.72
CA PHE A 39 10.15 -12.63 -7.33
C PHE A 39 10.31 -14.04 -6.75
N GLU A 40 11.38 -14.72 -7.12
CA GLU A 40 11.69 -16.08 -6.65
C GLU A 40 11.71 -16.11 -5.11
N ASP A 41 11.06 -17.11 -4.52
CA ASP A 41 10.93 -17.32 -3.07
C ASP A 41 10.23 -16.20 -2.29
N GLU A 42 9.66 -15.19 -2.94
CA GLU A 42 8.84 -14.20 -2.23
C GLU A 42 7.46 -14.79 -1.91
N ARG A 43 7.21 -14.97 -0.61
CA ARG A 43 5.95 -15.54 -0.11
C ARG A 43 5.03 -14.50 0.51
N ARG A 44 5.50 -13.28 0.68
CA ARG A 44 4.69 -12.21 1.28
C ARG A 44 3.71 -11.66 0.25
N VAL A 45 2.66 -11.07 0.75
CA VAL A 45 1.72 -10.24 -0.01
C VAL A 45 1.72 -8.84 0.57
N ALA A 46 1.55 -7.83 -0.28
CA ALA A 46 1.68 -6.43 0.13
C ALA A 46 0.61 -5.98 1.14
N ALA A 47 -0.59 -6.55 1.07
CA ALA A 47 -1.62 -6.31 2.07
C ALA A 47 -2.34 -7.61 2.44
N THR A 48 -2.50 -7.85 3.74
CA THR A 48 -3.26 -8.98 4.28
C THR A 48 -4.76 -8.66 4.32
N PRO A 49 -5.67 -9.66 4.40
CA PRO A 49 -7.10 -9.40 4.52
C PRO A 49 -7.48 -8.41 5.63
N PRO A 50 -6.89 -8.44 6.85
CA PRO A 50 -7.15 -7.41 7.85
C PRO A 50 -6.72 -5.99 7.44
N SER A 51 -5.65 -5.86 6.64
CA SER A 51 -5.21 -4.56 6.11
C SER A 51 -6.15 -4.08 5.01
N VAL A 52 -6.56 -4.99 4.13
CA VAL A 52 -7.55 -4.71 3.07
C VAL A 52 -8.88 -4.28 3.67
N HIS A 53 -9.35 -4.94 4.73
CA HIS A 53 -10.57 -4.51 5.44
C HIS A 53 -10.51 -3.04 5.89
N LYS A 54 -9.35 -2.59 6.35
CA LYS A 54 -9.16 -1.18 6.73
C LYS A 54 -9.20 -0.25 5.52
N LEU A 55 -8.57 -0.64 4.40
CA LEU A 55 -8.59 0.16 3.18
C LEU A 55 -10.01 0.31 2.62
N VAL A 56 -10.77 -0.79 2.57
CA VAL A 56 -12.19 -0.78 2.17
C VAL A 56 -13.01 0.08 3.13
N GLY A 57 -12.76 -0.02 4.45
CA GLY A 57 -13.41 0.82 5.46
C GLY A 57 -13.08 2.32 5.35
N LEU A 58 -11.98 2.68 4.67
CA LEU A 58 -11.63 4.05 4.33
C LEU A 58 -12.25 4.52 3.00
N GLY A 59 -12.99 3.67 2.30
CA GLY A 59 -13.69 4.01 1.06
C GLY A 59 -12.91 3.70 -0.23
N TYR A 60 -11.77 2.99 -0.14
CA TYR A 60 -11.04 2.58 -1.34
C TYR A 60 -11.60 1.30 -1.96
N ASP A 61 -11.63 1.24 -3.28
CA ASP A 61 -11.86 0.00 -4.03
C ASP A 61 -10.56 -0.80 -4.05
N VAL A 62 -10.58 -2.04 -3.56
CA VAL A 62 -9.39 -2.90 -3.53
C VAL A 62 -9.56 -4.09 -4.47
N ILE A 63 -8.60 -4.28 -5.36
CA ILE A 63 -8.51 -5.42 -6.27
C ILE A 63 -7.26 -6.22 -5.94
N VAL A 64 -7.41 -7.51 -5.72
CA VAL A 64 -6.32 -8.45 -5.44
C VAL A 64 -6.16 -9.40 -6.62
N GLU A 65 -4.95 -9.65 -7.05
CA GLU A 65 -4.70 -10.68 -8.08
C GLU A 65 -5.01 -12.07 -7.51
N GLY A 66 -5.63 -12.92 -8.32
CA GLY A 66 -5.95 -14.29 -7.91
C GLY A 66 -4.72 -15.03 -7.38
N SER A 67 -4.88 -15.70 -6.27
CA SER A 67 -3.80 -16.42 -5.57
C SER A 67 -2.63 -15.56 -5.08
N ALA A 68 -2.77 -14.23 -5.02
CA ALA A 68 -1.68 -13.37 -4.53
C ALA A 68 -1.34 -13.61 -3.06
N GLY A 69 -2.32 -14.01 -2.25
CA GLY A 69 -2.13 -14.28 -0.82
C GLY A 69 -1.78 -15.72 -0.47
N GLU A 70 -1.87 -16.68 -1.40
CA GLU A 70 -1.78 -18.12 -1.10
C GLU A 70 -0.45 -18.51 -0.44
N ALA A 71 0.67 -17.97 -0.94
CA ALA A 71 1.98 -18.24 -0.35
C ALA A 71 2.14 -17.68 1.08
N ALA A 72 1.30 -16.71 1.45
CA ALA A 72 1.19 -16.14 2.80
C ALA A 72 0.02 -16.75 3.61
N ASN A 73 -0.58 -17.87 3.15
CA ASN A 73 -1.73 -18.57 3.75
C ASN A 73 -3.03 -17.74 3.78
N TYR A 74 -3.24 -16.85 2.82
CA TYR A 74 -4.49 -16.13 2.62
C TYR A 74 -5.13 -16.55 1.31
N SER A 75 -6.34 -17.14 1.38
CA SER A 75 -7.12 -17.50 0.18
C SER A 75 -7.81 -16.28 -0.44
N ASP A 76 -8.17 -16.38 -1.72
CA ASP A 76 -8.95 -15.35 -2.42
C ASP A 76 -10.28 -15.09 -1.70
N ALA A 77 -10.97 -16.14 -1.22
CA ALA A 77 -12.20 -16.02 -0.44
C ALA A 77 -12.02 -15.20 0.87
N ALA A 78 -10.80 -15.18 1.45
CA ALA A 78 -10.53 -14.34 2.62
C ALA A 78 -10.48 -12.85 2.26
N TYR A 79 -10.02 -12.51 1.06
CA TYR A 79 -10.05 -11.14 0.54
C TYR A 79 -11.45 -10.70 0.13
N GLU A 80 -12.21 -11.55 -0.54
CA GLU A 80 -13.61 -11.28 -0.91
C GLU A 80 -14.47 -11.02 0.33
N LYS A 81 -14.28 -11.81 1.40
CA LYS A 81 -15.00 -11.65 2.67
C LYS A 81 -14.82 -10.27 3.30
N VAL A 82 -13.71 -9.60 3.06
CA VAL A 82 -13.41 -8.27 3.60
C VAL A 82 -13.69 -7.14 2.61
N GLY A 83 -14.30 -7.46 1.46
CA GLY A 83 -14.79 -6.49 0.49
C GLY A 83 -13.82 -6.18 -0.65
N ALA A 84 -12.75 -6.95 -0.85
CA ALA A 84 -11.92 -6.84 -2.03
C ALA A 84 -12.54 -7.59 -3.22
N ALA A 85 -12.29 -7.10 -4.42
CA ALA A 85 -12.52 -7.84 -5.66
C ALA A 85 -11.29 -8.69 -6.00
N ILE A 86 -11.51 -9.86 -6.61
CA ILE A 86 -10.43 -10.65 -7.19
C ILE A 86 -10.34 -10.30 -8.68
N ALA A 87 -9.14 -9.96 -9.15
CA ALA A 87 -8.92 -9.61 -10.54
C ALA A 87 -9.19 -10.81 -11.46
N ALA A 88 -9.86 -10.57 -12.59
CA ALA A 88 -10.13 -11.60 -13.57
C ALA A 88 -8.83 -12.16 -14.20
N ASP A 89 -7.84 -11.31 -14.37
CA ASP A 89 -6.50 -11.65 -14.84
C ASP A 89 -5.47 -10.59 -14.37
N THR A 90 -4.18 -10.95 -14.43
CA THR A 90 -3.07 -10.07 -14.03
C THR A 90 -3.09 -8.74 -14.81
N SER A 91 -3.36 -8.76 -16.11
CA SER A 91 -3.33 -7.56 -16.96
C SER A 91 -4.43 -6.57 -16.60
N SER A 92 -5.64 -7.07 -16.22
CA SER A 92 -6.75 -6.22 -15.81
C SER A 92 -6.45 -5.46 -14.52
N LEU A 93 -5.86 -6.12 -13.53
CA LEU A 93 -5.45 -5.47 -12.29
C LEU A 93 -4.54 -4.27 -12.55
N TRP A 94 -3.46 -4.47 -13.33
CA TRP A 94 -2.48 -3.42 -13.61
C TRP A 94 -3.08 -2.24 -14.40
N LYS A 95 -4.04 -2.51 -15.28
CA LYS A 95 -4.73 -1.47 -16.06
C LYS A 95 -5.77 -0.69 -15.25
N GLU A 96 -6.39 -1.32 -14.27
CA GLU A 96 -7.47 -0.71 -13.50
C GLU A 96 -6.98 0.03 -12.25
N ALA A 97 -5.88 -0.42 -11.65
CA ALA A 97 -5.36 0.16 -10.42
C ALA A 97 -4.78 1.56 -10.64
N ASP A 98 -5.15 2.47 -9.77
CA ASP A 98 -4.57 3.81 -9.68
C ASP A 98 -3.41 3.83 -8.68
N PHE A 99 -3.43 2.88 -7.74
CA PHE A 99 -2.46 2.73 -6.69
C PHE A 99 -2.03 1.25 -6.60
N ILE A 100 -0.75 0.97 -6.73
CA ILE A 100 -0.20 -0.39 -6.63
C ILE A 100 0.52 -0.57 -5.31
N LEU A 101 0.16 -1.63 -4.60
CA LEU A 101 0.88 -2.09 -3.42
C LEU A 101 1.66 -3.37 -3.75
N LYS A 102 2.98 -3.31 -3.64
CA LYS A 102 3.88 -4.46 -3.82
C LYS A 102 4.87 -4.59 -2.67
N VAL A 103 5.36 -5.79 -2.46
CA VAL A 103 6.51 -6.03 -1.58
C VAL A 103 7.79 -5.73 -2.35
N ARG A 104 8.05 -6.45 -3.44
CA ARG A 104 9.28 -6.28 -4.25
C ARG A 104 9.15 -5.17 -5.28
N ALA A 105 10.28 -4.61 -5.66
CA ALA A 105 10.33 -3.65 -6.76
C ALA A 105 9.71 -4.24 -8.04
N PRO A 106 9.05 -3.42 -8.87
CA PRO A 106 8.59 -3.87 -10.19
C PRO A 106 9.73 -4.46 -11.01
N MET A 107 9.46 -5.57 -11.69
CA MET A 107 10.42 -6.31 -12.49
C MET A 107 9.80 -6.83 -13.79
N GLU A 108 10.57 -7.52 -14.62
CA GLU A 108 10.05 -8.20 -15.80
C GLU A 108 9.05 -9.27 -15.38
N ASN A 109 7.83 -9.18 -15.91
CA ASN A 109 6.78 -10.18 -15.67
C ASN A 109 6.84 -11.24 -16.78
N PRO A 110 7.31 -12.46 -16.48
CA PRO A 110 7.50 -13.48 -17.50
C PRO A 110 6.19 -13.96 -18.11
N ALA A 111 5.08 -13.91 -17.37
CA ALA A 111 3.76 -14.33 -17.86
C ALA A 111 3.19 -13.33 -18.88
N LEU A 112 3.54 -12.06 -18.78
CA LEU A 112 3.04 -11.00 -19.66
C LEU A 112 4.08 -10.53 -20.68
N GLY A 113 5.35 -10.96 -20.55
CA GLY A 113 6.47 -10.55 -21.42
C GLY A 113 6.71 -9.03 -21.40
N LYS A 114 6.43 -8.38 -20.27
CA LYS A 114 6.56 -6.93 -20.08
C LYS A 114 7.06 -6.62 -18.69
N HIS A 115 7.77 -5.51 -18.58
CA HIS A 115 8.13 -4.99 -17.27
C HIS A 115 6.89 -4.47 -16.52
N GLU A 116 6.74 -4.78 -15.23
CA GLU A 116 5.56 -4.39 -14.42
C GLU A 116 5.35 -2.87 -14.39
N ALA A 117 6.43 -2.07 -14.43
CA ALA A 117 6.31 -0.62 -14.54
C ALA A 117 5.58 -0.17 -15.82
N ASP A 118 5.69 -0.94 -16.92
CA ASP A 118 5.02 -0.65 -18.17
C ASP A 118 3.54 -1.04 -18.18
N LEU A 119 3.12 -1.88 -17.23
CA LEU A 119 1.74 -2.30 -17.06
C LEU A 119 0.89 -1.28 -16.27
N MET A 120 1.53 -0.45 -15.44
CA MET A 120 0.87 0.54 -14.62
C MET A 120 0.25 1.66 -15.47
N LYS A 121 -0.82 2.27 -15.01
CA LYS A 121 -1.36 3.51 -15.60
C LYS A 121 -0.30 4.62 -15.52
N GLU A 122 -0.26 5.49 -16.54
CA GLU A 122 0.52 6.72 -16.46
C GLU A 122 0.01 7.60 -15.31
N GLY A 123 0.92 8.08 -14.48
CA GLY A 123 0.57 8.89 -13.30
C GLY A 123 0.10 8.08 -12.09
N ALA A 124 0.10 6.75 -12.13
CA ALA A 124 -0.28 5.92 -11.00
C ALA A 124 0.67 6.07 -9.81
N PHE A 125 0.24 5.56 -8.67
CA PHE A 125 1.03 5.51 -7.44
C PHE A 125 1.56 4.09 -7.21
N LEU A 126 2.77 3.99 -6.66
CA LEU A 126 3.41 2.73 -6.28
C LEU A 126 3.96 2.81 -4.86
N VAL A 127 3.66 1.82 -4.04
CA VAL A 127 4.34 1.59 -2.76
C VAL A 127 5.02 0.23 -2.81
N SER A 128 6.34 0.21 -2.65
CA SER A 128 7.12 -1.04 -2.60
C SER A 128 8.51 -0.81 -2.00
N TYR A 129 9.26 -1.89 -1.77
CA TYR A 129 10.71 -1.80 -1.59
C TYR A 129 11.34 -1.59 -2.97
N ILE A 130 11.94 -0.45 -3.21
CA ILE A 130 12.46 -0.04 -4.54
C ILE A 130 13.97 -0.17 -4.61
N TRP A 131 14.69 0.07 -3.51
CA TRP A 131 16.16 0.13 -3.46
C TRP A 131 16.72 1.09 -4.51
N PRO A 132 16.40 2.40 -4.43
CA PRO A 132 16.65 3.35 -5.51
C PRO A 132 18.11 3.42 -5.97
N ALA A 133 19.05 3.31 -5.03
CA ALA A 133 20.49 3.34 -5.33
C ALA A 133 20.97 2.12 -6.14
N GLN A 134 20.25 1.02 -6.10
CA GLN A 134 20.59 -0.24 -6.78
C GLN A 134 19.80 -0.43 -8.08
N ASN A 135 18.71 0.31 -8.26
CA ASN A 135 17.79 0.17 -9.39
C ASN A 135 17.59 1.48 -10.17
N PRO A 136 18.66 2.15 -10.67
CA PRO A 136 18.51 3.43 -11.38
C PRO A 136 17.66 3.29 -12.65
N GLU A 137 17.77 2.20 -13.40
CA GLU A 137 16.98 1.93 -14.60
C GLU A 137 15.47 1.82 -14.30
N LEU A 138 15.10 1.24 -13.16
CA LEU A 138 13.72 1.21 -12.71
C LEU A 138 13.20 2.62 -12.43
N LEU A 139 14.00 3.48 -11.80
CA LEU A 139 13.62 4.87 -11.54
C LEU A 139 13.37 5.63 -12.84
N GLU A 140 14.20 5.43 -13.86
CA GLU A 140 13.98 6.04 -15.17
C GLU A 140 12.68 5.57 -15.82
N LYS A 141 12.38 4.26 -15.75
CA LYS A 141 11.10 3.70 -16.23
C LYS A 141 9.90 4.30 -15.49
N LEU A 142 9.95 4.35 -14.16
CA LEU A 142 8.88 4.94 -13.34
C LEU A 142 8.69 6.43 -13.67
N ALA A 143 9.78 7.19 -13.81
CA ALA A 143 9.74 8.60 -14.16
C ALA A 143 9.16 8.83 -15.56
N ALA A 144 9.57 8.05 -16.57
CA ALA A 144 9.05 8.13 -17.94
C ALA A 144 7.52 7.95 -17.99
N ARG A 145 6.96 7.14 -17.08
CA ARG A 145 5.52 6.92 -16.94
C ARG A 145 4.85 7.82 -15.90
N LYS A 146 5.57 8.80 -15.37
CA LYS A 146 5.08 9.74 -14.34
C LYS A 146 4.56 9.04 -13.07
N ILE A 147 5.08 7.85 -12.73
CA ILE A 147 4.66 7.10 -11.55
C ILE A 147 5.19 7.81 -10.29
N THR A 148 4.29 8.08 -9.34
CA THR A 148 4.66 8.54 -8.01
C THR A 148 4.99 7.35 -7.14
N SER A 149 6.25 7.16 -6.75
CA SER A 149 6.68 6.00 -5.99
C SER A 149 7.07 6.34 -4.55
N PHE A 150 6.62 5.50 -3.62
CA PHE A 150 6.98 5.52 -2.21
C PHE A 150 7.87 4.31 -1.91
N ALA A 151 9.18 4.57 -1.82
CA ALA A 151 10.17 3.56 -1.49
C ALA A 151 10.17 3.31 0.02
N ILE A 152 9.59 2.19 0.47
CA ILE A 152 9.47 1.82 1.90
C ILE A 152 10.84 1.60 2.54
N ASP A 153 11.81 1.13 1.76
CA ASP A 153 13.21 0.95 2.20
C ASP A 153 13.96 2.27 2.41
N SER A 154 13.46 3.37 1.85
CA SER A 154 14.06 4.71 1.95
C SER A 154 13.42 5.59 3.03
N LEU A 155 12.50 5.06 3.82
CA LEU A 155 11.89 5.81 4.92
C LEU A 155 12.95 6.17 5.97
N PRO A 156 13.02 7.45 6.40
CA PRO A 156 13.99 7.87 7.39
C PRO A 156 13.70 7.23 8.75
N ARG A 157 14.75 6.78 9.44
CA ARG A 157 14.65 6.18 10.79
C ARG A 157 14.52 7.26 11.87
N ILE A 158 13.38 7.94 11.87
CA ILE A 158 13.03 8.96 12.87
C ILE A 158 11.78 8.51 13.65
N SER A 159 11.60 9.04 14.85
CA SER A 159 10.50 8.66 15.76
C SER A 159 9.12 8.77 15.12
N ARG A 160 8.89 9.77 14.25
CA ARG A 160 7.62 9.95 13.53
C ARG A 160 7.37 8.86 12.48
N ALA A 161 8.42 8.34 11.86
CA ALA A 161 8.32 7.32 10.81
C ALA A 161 8.38 5.89 11.37
N GLN A 162 8.61 5.70 12.67
CA GLN A 162 8.79 4.38 13.28
C GLN A 162 7.63 3.42 13.04
N LYS A 163 6.39 3.92 12.96
CA LYS A 163 5.21 3.10 12.64
C LYS A 163 5.17 2.62 11.19
N MET A 164 5.94 3.24 10.31
CA MET A 164 6.05 2.94 8.88
C MET A 164 7.36 2.22 8.54
N ASP A 165 8.25 2.02 9.53
CA ASP A 165 9.52 1.32 9.37
C ASP A 165 9.30 -0.19 9.29
N ALA A 166 8.96 -0.64 8.09
CA ALA A 166 8.72 -2.05 7.81
C ALA A 166 9.99 -2.89 7.92
N LEU A 167 11.18 -2.33 7.70
CA LEU A 167 12.44 -3.05 7.84
C LEU A 167 12.71 -3.41 9.30
N SER A 168 12.53 -2.46 10.22
CA SER A 168 12.67 -2.73 11.67
C SER A 168 11.56 -3.67 12.17
N ALA A 169 10.33 -3.53 11.70
CA ALA A 169 9.25 -4.43 12.05
C ALA A 169 9.55 -5.88 11.64
N MET A 170 10.09 -6.08 10.44
CA MET A 170 10.49 -7.40 9.94
C MET A 170 11.67 -8.00 10.71
N ALA A 171 12.66 -7.19 11.07
CA ALA A 171 13.82 -7.64 11.86
C ALA A 171 13.44 -8.09 13.28
N ASN A 172 12.34 -7.60 13.84
CA ASN A 172 11.82 -8.04 15.14
C ASN A 172 11.07 -9.37 15.12
N ILE A 173 10.73 -9.89 13.93
CA ILE A 173 9.99 -11.15 13.76
C ILE A 173 10.94 -12.30 13.40
N ALA A 174 12.12 -11.99 12.88
CA ALA A 174 13.15 -12.95 12.51
C ALA A 174 13.99 -13.38 13.72
#